data_de96048d55069f8d9c8009f2fed75bbf
#
_entry.id   de96048d55069f8d9c8009f2fed75bbf
#
_cell.length_a   1.000
_cell.length_b   1.000
_cell.length_c   1.000
_cell.angle_alpha   90.00
_cell.angle_beta   90.00
_cell.angle_gamma   90.00
#
_symmetry.space_group_name_H-M   'P 1'
#
loop_
_entity.id
_entity.type
_entity.pdbx_description
1 polymer ?
#
loop_
_entity_poly.entity_id
_entity_poly.type
_entity_poly.pdbx_seq_one_letter_code
_entity_poly.pdbx_strand_id
1 'polypeptide(L)'
;MKITLVTGNWAKLAQAKEILTPYGVEVDNIKMDTPEIQADSVEEVAAYSAKWASDKLKCNIVKNDTGIMIDALGGFPAAYTHYVGDTIGIDGILKLMKGIENRNARFVQALAYCEYGKEPVVFKSITEGTIAKRKSGKYGWSYDFIFIPKGQTKTLGNFKDEVRLKMWNDTGYNQLIEYLNIKK
;
A
#
# COMPACT_ATOMS: atom_id res chain seq x y z
N MET A 1 22.94 -2.77 -6.35
CA MET A 1 22.16 -1.53 -6.64
C MET A 1 21.54 -1.03 -5.34
N LYS A 2 21.45 0.30 -5.14
CA LYS A 2 20.85 0.89 -3.93
C LYS A 2 19.57 1.64 -4.31
N ILE A 3 18.50 1.43 -3.54
CA ILE A 3 17.21 2.11 -3.66
C ILE A 3 16.84 2.73 -2.31
N THR A 4 16.38 3.96 -2.31
CA THR A 4 15.91 4.64 -1.11
C THR A 4 14.38 4.58 -1.04
N LEU A 5 13.85 3.84 -0.08
CA LEU A 5 12.41 3.81 0.22
C LEU A 5 12.06 4.96 1.18
N VAL A 6 11.13 5.83 0.77
CA VAL A 6 10.65 6.91 1.63
C VAL A 6 9.36 6.48 2.30
N THR A 7 9.48 6.07 3.57
CA THR A 7 8.33 5.62 4.37
C THR A 7 8.61 5.68 5.87
N GLY A 8 7.60 6.00 6.66
CA GLY A 8 7.58 5.79 8.11
C GLY A 8 6.94 4.46 8.52
N ASN A 9 6.38 3.70 7.55
CA ASN A 9 5.68 2.45 7.81
C ASN A 9 6.66 1.26 7.77
N TRP A 10 6.90 0.65 8.94
CA TRP A 10 7.80 -0.49 9.08
C TRP A 10 7.39 -1.71 8.22
N ALA A 11 6.08 -1.94 8.04
CA ALA A 11 5.59 -3.08 7.25
C ALA A 11 5.92 -2.92 5.76
N LYS A 12 5.80 -1.69 5.22
CA LYS A 12 6.22 -1.39 3.84
C LYS A 12 7.73 -1.58 3.66
N LEU A 13 8.53 -1.18 4.66
CA LEU A 13 9.97 -1.40 4.63
C LEU A 13 10.34 -2.88 4.71
N ALA A 14 9.67 -3.65 5.57
CA ALA A 14 9.88 -5.09 5.71
C ALA A 14 9.56 -5.82 4.41
N GLN A 15 8.41 -5.51 3.79
CA GLN A 15 8.01 -6.07 2.49
C GLN A 15 9.04 -5.74 1.39
N ALA A 16 9.47 -4.48 1.29
CA ALA A 16 10.45 -4.07 0.29
C ALA A 16 11.79 -4.84 0.45
N LYS A 17 12.27 -4.97 1.68
CA LYS A 17 13.50 -5.71 1.97
C LYS A 17 13.36 -7.21 1.67
N GLU A 18 12.25 -7.84 2.08
CA GLU A 18 11.99 -9.26 1.83
C GLU A 18 12.03 -9.58 0.34
N ILE A 19 11.45 -8.70 -0.50
CA ILE A 19 11.34 -8.94 -1.94
C ILE A 19 12.62 -8.54 -2.68
N LEU A 20 13.23 -7.39 -2.37
CA LEU A 20 14.30 -6.80 -3.17
C LEU A 20 15.71 -7.31 -2.77
N THR A 21 15.94 -7.64 -1.48
CA THR A 21 17.26 -8.08 -1.01
C THR A 21 17.77 -9.37 -1.70
N PRO A 22 16.91 -10.38 -1.99
CA PRO A 22 17.34 -11.58 -2.71
C PRO A 22 17.88 -11.32 -4.13
N TYR A 23 17.58 -10.15 -4.69
CA TYR A 23 18.08 -9.69 -5.99
C TYR A 23 19.32 -8.78 -5.87
N GLY A 24 19.97 -8.72 -4.72
CA GLY A 24 21.16 -7.89 -4.49
C GLY A 24 20.86 -6.39 -4.42
N VAL A 25 19.60 -6.02 -4.17
CA VAL A 25 19.21 -4.62 -3.99
C VAL A 25 19.35 -4.24 -2.51
N GLU A 26 20.17 -3.25 -2.24
CA GLU A 26 20.26 -2.60 -0.94
C GLU A 26 19.07 -1.63 -0.78
N VAL A 27 18.21 -1.90 0.19
CA VAL A 27 17.05 -1.04 0.49
C VAL A 27 17.42 -0.14 1.67
N ASP A 28 17.70 1.12 1.38
CA ASP A 28 17.82 2.18 2.36
C ASP A 28 16.43 2.75 2.70
N ASN A 29 16.30 3.38 3.86
CA ASN A 29 15.04 3.97 4.29
C ASN A 29 15.22 5.39 4.82
N ILE A 30 14.39 6.30 4.35
CA ILE A 30 14.29 7.65 4.89
C ILE A 30 12.85 7.87 5.38
N LYS A 31 12.72 8.17 6.67
CA LYS A 31 11.45 8.63 7.23
C LYS A 31 11.33 10.14 6.99
N MET A 32 10.46 10.52 6.07
CA MET A 32 10.21 11.90 5.70
C MET A 32 8.75 12.07 5.31
N ASP A 33 8.14 13.14 5.78
CA ASP A 33 6.82 13.53 5.34
C ASP A 33 6.91 14.07 3.91
N THR A 34 6.09 13.52 3.05
CA THR A 34 5.95 13.92 1.65
C THR A 34 4.58 14.55 1.44
N PRO A 35 4.44 15.56 0.57
CA PRO A 35 3.13 16.10 0.25
C PRO A 35 2.21 15.00 -0.28
N GLU A 36 1.02 14.89 0.30
CA GLU A 36 -0.07 14.07 -0.21
C GLU A 36 -1.04 15.00 -0.93
N ILE A 37 -1.05 14.92 -2.25
CA ILE A 37 -1.96 15.72 -3.08
C ILE A 37 -3.38 15.14 -2.99
N GLN A 38 -4.38 15.99 -3.22
CA GLN A 38 -5.72 15.51 -3.51
C GLN A 38 -5.72 14.90 -4.91
N ALA A 39 -6.05 13.62 -5.01
CA ALA A 39 -6.06 12.89 -6.27
C ALA A 39 -7.14 11.79 -6.24
N ASP A 40 -7.55 11.34 -7.42
CA ASP A 40 -8.56 10.28 -7.55
C ASP A 40 -7.95 8.88 -7.37
N SER A 41 -6.63 8.76 -7.52
CA SER A 41 -5.93 7.47 -7.44
C SER A 41 -4.70 7.51 -6.52
N VAL A 42 -4.39 6.38 -5.91
CA VAL A 42 -3.14 6.19 -5.13
C VAL A 42 -1.91 6.25 -6.03
N GLU A 43 -2.06 5.92 -7.30
CA GLU A 43 -1.00 5.99 -8.31
C GLU A 43 -0.51 7.42 -8.50
N GLU A 44 -1.43 8.39 -8.61
CA GLU A 44 -1.09 9.82 -8.74
C GLU A 44 -0.41 10.35 -7.48
N VAL A 45 -0.92 9.97 -6.28
CA VAL A 45 -0.30 10.36 -5.00
C VAL A 45 1.11 9.79 -4.89
N ALA A 46 1.29 8.52 -5.20
CA ALA A 46 2.60 7.86 -5.16
C ALA A 46 3.59 8.48 -6.13
N ALA A 47 3.17 8.75 -7.38
CA ALA A 47 4.01 9.37 -8.41
C ALA A 47 4.48 10.76 -7.98
N TYR A 48 3.54 11.61 -7.56
CA TYR A 48 3.86 12.97 -7.10
C TYR A 48 4.83 12.97 -5.92
N SER A 49 4.53 12.15 -4.91
CA SER A 49 5.36 12.03 -3.71
C SER A 49 6.76 11.49 -4.03
N ALA A 50 6.88 10.53 -4.95
CA ALA A 50 8.18 10.00 -5.39
C ALA A 50 9.00 11.05 -6.13
N LYS A 51 8.38 11.80 -7.05
CA LYS A 51 9.04 12.88 -7.78
C LYS A 51 9.54 13.97 -6.85
N TRP A 52 8.67 14.45 -5.97
CA TRP A 52 9.01 15.47 -4.99
C TRP A 52 10.17 15.03 -4.07
N ALA A 53 10.12 13.79 -3.58
CA ALA A 53 11.18 13.26 -2.71
C ALA A 53 12.50 13.08 -3.48
N SER A 54 12.47 12.63 -4.73
CA SER A 54 13.64 12.47 -5.59
C SER A 54 14.33 13.80 -5.87
N ASP A 55 13.56 14.83 -6.18
CA ASP A 55 14.08 16.19 -6.44
C ASP A 55 14.69 16.80 -5.17
N LYS A 56 14.06 16.58 -4.01
CA LYS A 56 14.53 17.09 -2.73
C LYS A 56 15.80 16.39 -2.23
N LEU A 57 15.85 15.06 -2.37
CA LEU A 57 16.96 14.24 -1.87
C LEU A 57 18.06 14.02 -2.91
N LYS A 58 17.82 14.39 -4.17
CA LYS A 58 18.73 14.21 -5.32
C LYS A 58 19.23 12.77 -5.46
N CYS A 59 18.31 11.82 -5.30
CA CYS A 59 18.61 10.40 -5.44
C CYS A 59 17.39 9.62 -5.96
N ASN A 60 17.63 8.35 -6.29
CA ASN A 60 16.57 7.45 -6.77
C ASN A 60 15.67 7.04 -5.60
N ILE A 61 14.37 7.25 -5.75
CA ILE A 61 13.37 7.04 -4.72
C ILE A 61 12.39 5.94 -5.12
N VAL A 62 12.01 5.13 -4.15
CA VAL A 62 10.79 4.33 -4.19
C VAL A 62 9.81 4.88 -3.16
N LYS A 63 8.58 5.12 -3.59
CA LYS A 63 7.44 5.48 -2.73
C LYS A 63 6.35 4.45 -2.92
N ASN A 64 5.79 3.98 -1.82
CA ASN A 64 4.64 3.07 -1.85
C ASN A 64 3.46 3.77 -1.19
N ASP A 65 2.40 4.00 -1.96
CA ASP A 65 1.11 4.43 -1.42
C ASP A 65 0.09 3.29 -1.49
N THR A 66 -0.92 3.32 -0.60
CA THR A 66 -1.87 2.23 -0.46
C THR A 66 -3.25 2.76 -0.11
N GLY A 67 -4.23 2.41 -0.92
CA GLY A 67 -5.63 2.72 -0.68
C GLY A 67 -6.50 1.49 -0.69
N ILE A 68 -7.57 1.51 0.12
CA ILE A 68 -8.64 0.51 0.04
C ILE A 68 -9.77 1.05 -0.82
N MET A 69 -10.27 0.22 -1.73
CA MET A 69 -11.43 0.51 -2.56
C MET A 69 -12.55 -0.47 -2.22
N ILE A 70 -13.73 0.06 -1.85
CA ILE A 70 -14.90 -0.71 -1.48
C ILE A 70 -15.95 -0.55 -2.58
N ASP A 71 -16.28 -1.65 -3.28
CA ASP A 71 -17.11 -1.58 -4.49
C ASP A 71 -18.48 -0.96 -4.24
N ALA A 72 -19.14 -1.33 -3.16
CA ALA A 72 -20.46 -0.81 -2.80
C ALA A 72 -20.45 0.69 -2.41
N LEU A 73 -19.29 1.26 -2.17
CA LEU A 73 -19.10 2.69 -1.89
C LEU A 73 -18.49 3.44 -3.09
N GLY A 74 -18.62 2.89 -4.31
CA GLY A 74 -18.09 3.50 -5.52
C GLY A 74 -16.54 3.59 -5.56
N GLY A 75 -15.86 2.74 -4.80
CA GLY A 75 -14.40 2.75 -4.67
C GLY A 75 -13.87 3.59 -3.50
N PHE A 76 -14.76 4.29 -2.76
CA PHE A 76 -14.33 5.02 -1.55
C PHE A 76 -13.75 4.05 -0.50
N PRO A 77 -12.70 4.46 0.28
CA PRO A 77 -12.05 5.77 0.33
C PRO A 77 -10.90 6.01 -0.68
N ALA A 78 -10.41 5.00 -1.41
CA ALA A 78 -9.35 5.11 -2.41
C ALA A 78 -8.10 5.84 -1.88
N ALA A 79 -7.67 6.93 -2.51
CA ALA A 79 -6.51 7.73 -2.08
C ALA A 79 -6.68 8.35 -0.67
N TYR A 80 -7.91 8.49 -0.20
CA TYR A 80 -8.21 9.05 1.12
C TYR A 80 -8.24 8.02 2.26
N THR A 81 -7.72 6.82 2.04
CA THR A 81 -7.74 5.71 3.02
C THR A 81 -7.20 6.10 4.38
N HIS A 82 -6.06 6.78 4.44
CA HIS A 82 -5.46 7.24 5.69
C HIS A 82 -6.32 8.31 6.37
N TYR A 83 -6.73 9.34 5.63
CA TYR A 83 -7.59 10.40 6.14
C TYR A 83 -8.91 9.88 6.70
N VAL A 84 -9.56 8.95 6.00
CA VAL A 84 -10.80 8.31 6.45
C VAL A 84 -10.55 7.45 7.69
N GLY A 85 -9.41 6.75 7.76
CA GLY A 85 -8.99 6.01 8.94
C GLY A 85 -8.85 6.87 10.18
N ASP A 86 -8.33 8.08 10.04
CA ASP A 86 -8.09 9.02 11.13
C ASP A 86 -9.32 9.88 11.51
N THR A 87 -10.34 9.94 10.63
CA THR A 87 -11.54 10.74 10.86
C THR A 87 -12.71 9.87 11.31
N ILE A 88 -13.45 9.26 10.37
CA ILE A 88 -14.61 8.41 10.71
C ILE A 88 -14.19 7.00 11.15
N GLY A 89 -12.96 6.61 10.83
CA GLY A 89 -12.39 5.32 11.16
C GLY A 89 -13.09 4.13 10.53
N ILE A 90 -12.64 2.94 10.90
CA ILE A 90 -13.27 1.69 10.42
C ILE A 90 -14.69 1.51 10.97
N ASP A 91 -15.06 2.16 12.08
CA ASP A 91 -16.42 2.15 12.59
C ASP A 91 -17.37 2.92 11.69
N GLY A 92 -16.91 4.05 11.12
CA GLY A 92 -17.62 4.79 10.08
C GLY A 92 -17.82 3.95 8.82
N ILE A 93 -16.78 3.27 8.35
CA ILE A 93 -16.88 2.35 7.21
C ILE A 93 -17.88 1.23 7.49
N LEU A 94 -17.86 0.60 8.66
CA LEU A 94 -18.83 -0.44 9.01
C LEU A 94 -20.27 0.09 9.07
N LYS A 95 -20.48 1.35 9.53
CA LYS A 95 -21.79 2.01 9.49
C LYS A 95 -22.27 2.24 8.06
N LEU A 96 -21.41 2.74 7.16
CA LEU A 96 -21.74 2.92 5.75
C LEU A 96 -22.07 1.59 5.08
N MET A 97 -21.44 0.51 5.51
CA MET A 97 -21.65 -0.84 4.97
C MET A 97 -22.81 -1.61 5.63
N LYS A 98 -23.57 -0.99 6.56
CA LYS A 98 -24.69 -1.64 7.23
C LYS A 98 -25.82 -1.98 6.26
N GLY A 99 -26.25 -3.24 6.21
CA GLY A 99 -27.31 -3.71 5.32
C GLY A 99 -26.87 -3.94 3.86
N ILE A 100 -25.61 -3.67 3.52
CA ILE A 100 -25.07 -3.88 2.18
C ILE A 100 -24.56 -5.31 2.03
N GLU A 101 -25.04 -6.02 1.01
CA GLU A 101 -24.65 -7.41 0.74
C GLU A 101 -23.33 -7.49 -0.05
N ASN A 102 -23.16 -6.62 -1.06
CA ASN A 102 -21.87 -6.54 -1.77
C ASN A 102 -20.80 -5.97 -0.85
N ARG A 103 -19.93 -6.83 -0.40
CA ARG A 103 -18.86 -6.46 0.51
C ARG A 103 -17.48 -6.50 -0.15
N ASN A 104 -17.45 -6.65 -1.48
CA ASN A 104 -16.19 -6.72 -2.21
C ASN A 104 -15.36 -5.45 -1.99
N ALA A 105 -14.10 -5.67 -1.77
CA ALA A 105 -13.12 -4.61 -1.58
C ALA A 105 -11.75 -5.09 -2.06
N ARG A 106 -10.87 -4.14 -2.34
CA ARG A 106 -9.48 -4.43 -2.69
C ARG A 106 -8.56 -3.36 -2.13
N PHE A 107 -7.41 -3.77 -1.70
CA PHE A 107 -6.31 -2.85 -1.54
C PHE A 107 -5.58 -2.66 -2.87
N VAL A 108 -5.30 -1.42 -3.19
CA VAL A 108 -4.43 -1.03 -4.30
C VAL A 108 -3.16 -0.45 -3.70
N GLN A 109 -2.02 -1.05 -4.03
CA GLN A 109 -0.69 -0.52 -3.68
C GLN A 109 -0.08 0.04 -4.96
N ALA A 110 0.30 1.31 -4.92
CA ALA A 110 1.02 2.00 -5.98
C ALA A 110 2.49 2.14 -5.57
N LEU A 111 3.38 1.46 -6.27
CA LEU A 111 4.82 1.53 -6.08
C LEU A 111 5.41 2.46 -7.14
N ALA A 112 5.74 3.68 -6.77
CA ALA A 112 6.35 4.66 -7.67
C ALA A 112 7.88 4.64 -7.51
N TYR A 113 8.58 4.40 -8.61
CA TYR A 113 10.03 4.56 -8.70
C TYR A 113 10.34 5.82 -9.49
N CYS A 114 11.15 6.70 -8.91
CA CYS A 114 11.63 7.92 -9.55
C CYS A 114 13.15 7.94 -9.55
N GLU A 115 13.74 7.82 -10.72
CA GLU A 115 15.16 8.09 -10.91
C GLU A 115 15.37 9.60 -10.87
N TYR A 116 16.40 10.05 -10.16
CA TYR A 116 16.68 11.48 -10.04
C TYR A 116 16.82 12.16 -11.41
N GLY A 117 16.07 13.23 -11.58
CA GLY A 117 16.03 13.98 -12.85
C GLY A 117 15.10 13.41 -13.91
N LYS A 118 14.36 12.31 -13.62
CA LYS A 118 13.38 11.71 -14.54
C LYS A 118 11.96 11.75 -13.96
N GLU A 119 10.99 11.43 -14.81
CA GLU A 119 9.61 11.22 -14.38
C GLU A 119 9.45 9.86 -13.67
N PRO A 120 8.54 9.76 -12.70
CA PRO A 120 8.29 8.50 -11.99
C PRO A 120 7.59 7.47 -12.86
N VAL A 121 7.94 6.22 -12.67
CA VAL A 121 7.22 5.07 -13.21
C VAL A 121 6.44 4.40 -12.06
N VAL A 122 5.18 4.05 -12.29
CA VAL A 122 4.31 3.49 -11.27
C VAL A 122 3.94 2.05 -11.61
N PHE A 123 4.08 1.18 -10.63
CA PHE A 123 3.70 -0.23 -10.69
C PHE A 123 2.59 -0.48 -9.68
N LYS A 124 1.63 -1.34 -10.04
CA LYS A 124 0.44 -1.57 -9.23
C LYS A 124 0.33 -3.01 -8.77
N SER A 125 0.00 -3.18 -7.50
CA SER A 125 -0.42 -4.46 -6.92
C SER A 125 -1.85 -4.35 -6.41
N ILE A 126 -2.64 -5.42 -6.58
CA ILE A 126 -4.02 -5.48 -6.10
C ILE A 126 -4.16 -6.70 -5.19
N THR A 127 -4.60 -6.46 -3.96
CA THR A 127 -4.97 -7.50 -3.02
C THR A 127 -6.48 -7.50 -2.84
N GLU A 128 -7.15 -8.47 -3.46
CA GLU A 128 -8.61 -8.62 -3.41
C GLU A 128 -9.08 -9.19 -2.09
N GLY A 129 -10.31 -8.86 -1.70
CA GLY A 129 -10.93 -9.35 -0.49
C GLY A 129 -12.33 -8.80 -0.28
N THR A 130 -12.79 -8.82 0.96
CA THR A 130 -14.11 -8.31 1.36
C THR A 130 -14.04 -7.59 2.69
N ILE A 131 -15.03 -6.71 2.94
CA ILE A 131 -15.21 -6.05 4.23
C ILE A 131 -16.02 -6.94 5.17
N ALA A 132 -15.50 -7.24 6.33
CA ALA A 132 -16.19 -7.99 7.40
C ALA A 132 -17.42 -7.23 7.91
N LYS A 133 -18.39 -7.95 8.49
CA LYS A 133 -19.58 -7.33 9.12
C LYS A 133 -19.24 -6.66 10.46
N ARG A 134 -18.13 -7.03 11.09
CA ARG A 134 -17.66 -6.52 12.38
C ARG A 134 -16.14 -6.57 12.47
N LYS A 135 -15.57 -5.77 13.35
CA LYS A 135 -14.13 -5.83 13.69
C LYS A 135 -13.75 -7.18 14.27
N SER A 136 -12.60 -7.70 13.90
CA SER A 136 -12.01 -8.88 14.54
C SER A 136 -10.48 -8.90 14.41
N GLY A 137 -9.84 -9.59 15.35
CA GLY A 137 -8.39 -9.72 15.42
C GLY A 137 -7.75 -8.77 16.43
N LYS A 138 -6.41 -8.88 16.56
CA LYS A 138 -5.60 -8.10 17.50
C LYS A 138 -4.24 -7.66 16.95
N TYR A 139 -3.94 -8.04 15.70
CA TYR A 139 -2.70 -7.71 15.02
C TYR A 139 -2.94 -6.67 13.94
N GLY A 140 -1.92 -5.92 13.58
CA GLY A 140 -2.03 -4.86 12.58
C GLY A 140 -2.74 -3.62 13.10
N TRP A 141 -3.35 -2.85 12.22
CA TRP A 141 -3.99 -1.58 12.53
C TRP A 141 -5.11 -1.25 11.55
N SER A 142 -6.06 -0.39 11.96
CA SER A 142 -7.10 0.18 11.10
C SER A 142 -7.85 -0.88 10.28
N TYR A 143 -7.82 -0.80 8.96
CA TYR A 143 -8.56 -1.69 8.05
C TYR A 143 -8.19 -3.18 8.19
N ASP A 144 -7.04 -3.52 8.77
CA ASP A 144 -6.69 -4.91 9.04
C ASP A 144 -7.76 -5.64 9.89
N PHE A 145 -8.49 -4.91 10.72
CA PHE A 145 -9.55 -5.47 11.57
C PHE A 145 -10.87 -5.74 10.84
N ILE A 146 -11.03 -5.24 9.61
CA ILE A 146 -12.27 -5.39 8.83
C ILE A 146 -12.06 -5.96 7.43
N PHE A 147 -10.83 -6.06 6.93
CA PHE A 147 -10.54 -6.61 5.60
C PHE A 147 -10.22 -8.11 5.69
N ILE A 148 -10.97 -8.91 4.91
CA ILE A 148 -10.78 -10.35 4.76
C ILE A 148 -10.17 -10.58 3.40
N PRO A 149 -8.89 -11.00 3.29
CA PRO A 149 -8.26 -11.30 2.01
C PRO A 149 -8.98 -12.43 1.28
N LYS A 150 -8.96 -12.39 -0.04
CA LYS A 150 -9.51 -13.46 -0.89
C LYS A 150 -8.92 -14.83 -0.52
N GLY A 151 -9.79 -15.82 -0.38
CA GLY A 151 -9.39 -17.16 0.07
C GLY A 151 -9.25 -17.32 1.58
N GLN A 152 -9.42 -16.25 2.36
CA GLN A 152 -9.45 -16.30 3.83
C GLN A 152 -10.88 -16.19 4.36
N THR A 153 -11.07 -16.65 5.60
CA THR A 153 -12.35 -16.53 6.33
C THR A 153 -12.27 -15.56 7.50
N LYS A 154 -11.07 -15.06 7.78
CA LYS A 154 -10.78 -14.15 8.90
C LYS A 154 -10.15 -12.86 8.38
N THR A 155 -10.33 -11.77 9.12
CA THR A 155 -9.70 -10.49 8.79
C THR A 155 -8.18 -10.57 8.96
N LEU A 156 -7.45 -9.69 8.27
CA LEU A 156 -5.99 -9.56 8.40
C LEU A 156 -5.55 -9.43 9.86
N GLY A 157 -6.33 -8.74 10.68
CA GLY A 157 -6.06 -8.57 12.11
C GLY A 157 -6.04 -9.85 12.95
N ASN A 158 -6.45 -10.99 12.39
CA ASN A 158 -6.36 -12.29 13.07
C ASN A 158 -5.03 -13.02 12.82
N PHE A 159 -4.17 -12.48 11.94
CA PHE A 159 -2.90 -13.10 11.58
C PHE A 159 -1.74 -12.30 12.13
N LYS A 160 -0.73 -13.01 12.66
CA LYS A 160 0.55 -12.39 13.05
C LYS A 160 1.24 -11.79 11.81
N ASP A 161 2.13 -10.82 12.05
CA ASP A 161 2.80 -10.07 10.98
C ASP A 161 3.51 -10.96 9.96
N GLU A 162 4.19 -12.03 10.40
CA GLU A 162 4.90 -12.97 9.53
C GLU A 162 3.99 -13.65 8.49
N VAL A 163 2.71 -13.85 8.83
CA VAL A 163 1.71 -14.44 7.93
C VAL A 163 0.98 -13.34 7.17
N ARG A 164 0.61 -12.26 7.87
CA ARG A 164 -0.16 -11.15 7.32
C ARG A 164 0.58 -10.45 6.17
N LEU A 165 1.89 -10.21 6.31
CA LEU A 165 2.70 -9.56 5.29
C LEU A 165 2.78 -10.36 3.99
N LYS A 166 2.72 -11.69 4.08
CA LYS A 166 2.71 -12.59 2.90
C LYS A 166 1.37 -12.67 2.17
N MET A 167 0.32 -12.05 2.70
CA MET A 167 -1.00 -11.99 2.05
C MET A 167 -1.12 -10.81 1.08
N TRP A 168 -0.14 -9.91 1.07
CA TRP A 168 -0.10 -8.80 0.13
C TRP A 168 0.42 -9.25 -1.23
N ASN A 169 -0.13 -8.67 -2.29
CA ASN A 169 0.30 -8.96 -3.65
C ASN A 169 1.60 -8.21 -3.97
N ASP A 170 2.60 -8.93 -4.49
CA ASP A 170 3.94 -8.41 -4.75
C ASP A 170 4.18 -8.00 -6.21
N THR A 171 3.12 -8.00 -7.05
CA THR A 171 3.23 -7.73 -8.50
C THR A 171 4.00 -6.43 -8.79
N GLY A 172 3.72 -5.36 -8.06
CA GLY A 172 4.39 -4.07 -8.27
C GLY A 172 5.90 -4.13 -8.02
N TYR A 173 6.34 -4.88 -7.01
CA TYR A 173 7.77 -5.09 -6.76
C TYR A 173 8.42 -5.96 -7.83
N ASN A 174 7.74 -7.01 -8.30
CA ASN A 174 8.24 -7.86 -9.38
C ASN A 174 8.38 -7.06 -10.68
N GLN A 175 7.42 -6.21 -11.01
CA GLN A 175 7.49 -5.30 -12.15
C GLN A 175 8.63 -4.27 -12.01
N LEU A 176 8.89 -3.76 -10.80
CA LEU A 176 10.03 -2.88 -10.54
C LEU A 176 11.36 -3.61 -10.79
N ILE A 177 11.50 -4.87 -10.35
CA ILE A 177 12.69 -5.70 -10.59
C ILE A 177 12.92 -5.90 -12.09
N GLU A 178 11.88 -6.21 -12.84
CA GLU A 178 11.91 -6.35 -14.30
C GLU A 178 12.31 -5.01 -14.97
N TYR A 179 11.67 -3.92 -14.59
CA TYR A 179 11.97 -2.58 -15.12
C TYR A 179 13.43 -2.17 -14.90
N LEU A 180 13.96 -2.47 -13.73
CA LEU A 180 15.36 -2.19 -13.39
C LEU A 180 16.34 -3.22 -13.99
N ASN A 181 15.82 -4.23 -14.70
CA ASN A 181 16.60 -5.30 -15.33
C ASN A 181 17.56 -6.02 -14.34
N ILE A 182 17.09 -6.21 -13.10
CA ILE A 182 17.85 -6.85 -12.03
C ILE A 182 17.65 -8.37 -12.13
N LYS A 183 18.76 -9.10 -12.21
CA LYS A 183 18.77 -10.57 -12.20
C LYS A 183 19.13 -11.09 -10.82
N LYS A 184 18.53 -12.23 -10.46
CA LYS A 184 18.81 -12.94 -9.21
C LYS A 184 20.20 -13.57 -9.21
#